data_2bce3e34b96e5f549cea72e5bdc7dc4d
#
_entry.id   2bce3e34b96e5f549cea72e5bdc7dc4d
#
_cell.length_a   1.000
_cell.length_b   1.000
_cell.length_c   1.000
_cell.angle_alpha   90.00
_cell.angle_beta   90.00
_cell.angle_gamma   90.00
#
_symmetry.space_group_name_H-M   'P 1'
#
loop_
_entity.id
_entity.type
_entity.pdbx_description
1 polymer ?
#
loop_
_entity_poly.entity_id
_entity_poly.type
_entity_poly.pdbx_seq_one_letter_code
_entity_poly.pdbx_strand_id
1 'polypeptide(L)'
;MAASNRKIEDQVRYEEGKLYWLNPRKKSLIGKECGYFSSSIGYRVMQCGDKKKLVHHVIWYLHNGVWPDPSMDIDHINMDIKDNRIENLRQVTRRVNALNNKAESVYLNGNKWRARVAQVHLGVFTNKDEAIQAAQLYKQSIISKETSYG
;
A
#
# COMPACT_ATOMS: atom_id res chain seq x y z
N MET A 1 -0.85 -36.80 -6.34
CA MET A 1 -2.05 -36.13 -5.80
C MET A 1 -2.12 -34.71 -6.30
N ALA A 2 -3.18 -34.42 -7.01
CA ALA A 2 -3.41 -33.06 -7.40
C ALA A 2 -3.58 -32.21 -6.15
N ALA A 3 -2.72 -31.22 -5.94
CA ALA A 3 -2.97 -30.16 -5.01
C ALA A 3 -4.36 -29.62 -5.36
N SER A 4 -5.31 -29.68 -4.42
CA SER A 4 -6.63 -29.15 -4.67
C SER A 4 -6.44 -27.68 -5.02
N ASN A 5 -6.76 -27.34 -6.26
CA ASN A 5 -6.62 -26.00 -6.82
C ASN A 5 -7.73 -25.12 -6.25
N ARG A 6 -7.72 -24.97 -4.91
CA ARG A 6 -8.71 -24.14 -4.22
C ARG A 6 -8.41 -22.69 -4.52
N LYS A 7 -9.35 -22.04 -5.13
CA LYS A 7 -9.27 -20.62 -5.38
C LYS A 7 -9.29 -19.87 -4.05
N ILE A 8 -8.49 -18.82 -3.94
CA ILE A 8 -8.40 -18.06 -2.70
C ILE A 8 -9.73 -17.38 -2.36
N GLU A 9 -10.48 -16.95 -3.36
CA GLU A 9 -11.80 -16.33 -3.17
C GLU A 9 -12.83 -17.26 -2.51
N ASP A 10 -12.64 -18.59 -2.61
CA ASP A 10 -13.51 -19.58 -1.97
C ASP A 10 -13.09 -19.87 -0.52
N GLN A 11 -11.90 -19.43 -0.14
CA GLN A 11 -11.30 -19.75 1.16
C GLN A 11 -11.42 -18.64 2.19
N VAL A 12 -11.61 -17.40 1.76
CA VAL A 12 -11.59 -16.22 2.63
C VAL A 12 -12.77 -15.30 2.38
N ARG A 13 -13.12 -14.51 3.39
CA ARG A 13 -14.03 -13.38 3.26
C ARG A 13 -13.34 -12.08 3.62
N TYR A 14 -13.70 -11.03 2.92
CA TYR A 14 -13.22 -9.68 3.19
C TYR A 14 -14.18 -8.94 4.11
N GLU A 15 -13.63 -8.20 5.08
CA GLU A 15 -14.41 -7.33 5.96
C GLU A 15 -13.52 -6.16 6.41
N GLU A 16 -13.83 -4.98 5.93
CA GLU A 16 -13.20 -3.71 6.33
C GLU A 16 -11.66 -3.75 6.42
N GLY A 17 -11.02 -4.23 5.36
CA GLY A 17 -9.56 -4.29 5.28
C GLY A 17 -8.94 -5.52 5.92
N LYS A 18 -9.74 -6.47 6.36
CA LYS A 18 -9.27 -7.74 6.93
C LYS A 18 -9.81 -8.92 6.15
N LEU A 19 -9.06 -10.01 6.17
CA LEU A 19 -9.48 -11.28 5.61
C LEU A 19 -9.65 -12.30 6.72
N TYR A 20 -10.72 -13.07 6.62
CA TYR A 20 -11.04 -14.13 7.58
C TYR A 20 -11.21 -15.45 6.85
N TRP A 21 -10.76 -16.54 7.46
CA TRP A 21 -10.87 -17.87 6.88
C TRP A 21 -12.32 -18.36 6.87
N LEU A 22 -12.84 -18.70 5.70
CA LEU A 22 -14.12 -19.37 5.51
C LEU A 22 -13.95 -20.88 5.36
N ASN A 23 -13.03 -21.28 4.48
CA ASN A 23 -12.83 -22.67 4.11
C ASN A 23 -11.34 -22.98 3.97
N PRO A 24 -10.55 -22.87 5.06
CA PRO A 24 -9.13 -23.20 5.03
C PRO A 24 -8.91 -24.72 5.00
N ARG A 25 -7.70 -25.14 4.62
CA ARG A 25 -7.30 -26.55 4.75
C ARG A 25 -7.37 -27.01 6.21
N LYS A 26 -6.94 -26.16 7.13
CA LYS A 26 -6.96 -26.43 8.57
C LYS A 26 -8.23 -25.85 9.18
N LYS A 27 -9.18 -26.73 9.50
CA LYS A 27 -10.51 -26.34 10.01
C LYS A 27 -10.47 -25.48 11.27
N SER A 28 -9.44 -25.62 12.12
CA SER A 28 -9.28 -24.79 13.32
C SER A 28 -9.06 -23.30 13.03
N LEU A 29 -8.80 -22.93 11.78
CA LEU A 29 -8.62 -21.55 11.35
C LEU A 29 -9.93 -20.85 10.93
N ILE A 30 -11.02 -21.61 10.76
CA ILE A 30 -12.31 -21.03 10.33
C ILE A 30 -12.71 -19.89 11.27
N GLY A 31 -13.06 -18.74 10.67
CA GLY A 31 -13.46 -17.55 11.39
C GLY A 31 -12.32 -16.70 11.96
N LYS A 32 -11.09 -17.19 11.89
CA LYS A 32 -9.91 -16.44 12.35
C LYS A 32 -9.39 -15.52 11.26
N GLU A 33 -8.76 -14.40 11.65
CA GLU A 33 -8.13 -13.49 10.70
C GLU A 33 -6.96 -14.19 9.99
N CYS A 34 -6.88 -13.97 8.68
CA CYS A 34 -5.85 -14.58 7.85
C CYS A 34 -4.49 -13.94 8.11
N GLY A 35 -3.48 -14.78 8.25
CA GLY A 35 -2.09 -14.37 8.25
C GLY A 35 -1.60 -13.74 9.55
N TYR A 36 -0.44 -13.12 9.45
CA TYR A 36 0.26 -12.46 10.56
C TYR A 36 1.09 -11.30 10.04
N PHE A 37 1.39 -10.35 10.91
CA PHE A 37 2.28 -9.24 10.57
C PHE A 37 3.73 -9.72 10.61
N SER A 38 4.45 -9.58 9.50
CA SER A 38 5.86 -9.96 9.39
C SER A 38 6.74 -8.73 9.61
N SER A 39 7.45 -8.70 10.72
CA SER A 39 8.35 -7.57 11.03
C SER A 39 9.51 -7.46 10.05
N SER A 40 9.96 -8.56 9.46
CA SER A 40 11.04 -8.57 8.47
C SER A 40 10.62 -7.98 7.12
N ILE A 41 9.35 -8.16 6.75
CA ILE A 41 8.79 -7.66 5.49
C ILE A 41 8.12 -6.29 5.70
N GLY A 42 7.58 -6.04 6.89
CA GLY A 42 6.86 -4.82 7.23
C GLY A 42 5.39 -4.82 6.84
N TYR A 43 4.84 -5.98 6.49
CA TYR A 43 3.45 -6.13 6.05
C TYR A 43 2.82 -7.40 6.60
N ARG A 44 1.49 -7.45 6.58
CA ARG A 44 0.76 -8.66 6.92
C ARG A 44 0.82 -9.65 5.75
N VAL A 45 1.20 -10.90 6.05
CA VAL A 45 1.34 -11.97 5.07
C VAL A 45 0.43 -13.15 5.42
N MET A 46 0.00 -13.90 4.42
CA MET A 46 -0.83 -15.09 4.60
C MET A 46 -0.41 -16.22 3.67
N GLN A 47 -0.72 -17.45 4.06
CA GLN A 47 -0.50 -18.60 3.21
C GLN A 47 -1.60 -18.68 2.14
N CYS A 48 -1.20 -18.83 0.90
CA CYS A 48 -2.08 -18.89 -0.25
C CYS A 48 -1.66 -20.10 -1.10
N GLY A 49 -2.22 -21.26 -0.80
CA GLY A 49 -1.72 -22.52 -1.37
C GLY A 49 -0.31 -22.81 -0.87
N ASP A 50 0.62 -23.00 -1.77
CA ASP A 50 2.02 -23.29 -1.46
C ASP A 50 2.89 -22.03 -1.32
N LYS A 51 2.31 -20.85 -1.53
CA LYS A 51 3.03 -19.58 -1.52
C LYS A 51 2.50 -18.65 -0.44
N LYS A 52 3.39 -17.81 0.08
CA LYS A 52 2.99 -16.68 0.92
C LYS A 52 2.67 -15.48 0.04
N LYS A 53 1.60 -14.79 0.37
CA LYS A 53 1.16 -13.56 -0.31
C LYS A 53 0.96 -12.45 0.72
N LEU A 54 1.13 -11.22 0.28
CA LEU A 54 0.77 -10.06 1.09
C LEU A 54 -0.75 -9.96 1.17
N VAL A 55 -1.28 -9.74 2.37
CA VAL A 55 -2.74 -9.67 2.57
C VAL A 55 -3.36 -8.57 1.72
N HIS A 56 -2.72 -7.40 1.60
CA HIS A 56 -3.26 -6.32 0.76
C HIS A 56 -3.23 -6.66 -0.74
N HIS A 57 -2.33 -7.53 -1.20
CA HIS A 57 -2.37 -8.05 -2.57
C HIS A 57 -3.56 -8.99 -2.79
N VAL A 58 -3.87 -9.84 -1.82
CA VAL A 58 -5.04 -10.72 -1.88
C VAL A 58 -6.32 -9.90 -1.89
N ILE A 59 -6.42 -8.87 -1.06
CA ILE A 59 -7.56 -7.95 -1.03
C ILE A 59 -7.74 -7.26 -2.38
N TRP A 60 -6.63 -6.79 -2.97
CA TRP A 60 -6.64 -6.21 -4.31
C TRP A 60 -7.21 -7.20 -5.35
N TYR A 61 -6.71 -8.42 -5.34
CA TYR A 61 -7.18 -9.48 -6.24
C TYR A 61 -8.68 -9.77 -6.08
N LEU A 62 -9.17 -9.86 -4.84
CA LEU A 62 -10.59 -10.15 -4.56
C LEU A 62 -11.52 -9.08 -5.13
N HIS A 63 -11.09 -7.82 -5.15
CA HIS A 63 -11.90 -6.70 -5.63
C HIS A 63 -11.74 -6.41 -7.12
N ASN A 64 -10.58 -6.71 -7.69
CA ASN A 64 -10.26 -6.37 -9.08
C ASN A 64 -10.26 -7.56 -10.03
N GLY A 65 -10.30 -8.79 -9.51
CA GLY A 65 -10.32 -10.01 -10.32
C GLY A 65 -8.98 -10.38 -10.95
N VAL A 66 -7.95 -9.56 -10.74
CA VAL A 66 -6.59 -9.79 -11.24
C VAL A 66 -5.58 -9.49 -10.13
N TRP A 67 -4.48 -10.24 -10.15
CA TRP A 67 -3.36 -9.96 -9.24
C TRP A 67 -2.67 -8.65 -9.60
N PRO A 68 -2.03 -7.98 -8.63
CA PRO A 68 -1.25 -6.78 -8.92
C PRO A 68 -0.24 -7.03 -10.03
N ASP A 69 -0.06 -6.04 -10.90
CA ASP A 69 0.95 -6.07 -11.96
C ASP A 69 2.35 -6.16 -11.32
N PRO A 70 3.21 -7.15 -11.72
CA PRO A 70 4.56 -7.30 -11.14
C PRO A 70 5.47 -6.09 -11.32
N SER A 71 5.19 -5.23 -12.30
CA SER A 71 5.96 -4.00 -12.56
C SER A 71 5.47 -2.81 -11.74
N MET A 72 4.36 -2.98 -11.01
CA MET A 72 3.75 -1.92 -10.21
C MET A 72 3.68 -2.33 -8.74
N ASP A 73 3.38 -1.40 -7.88
CA ASP A 73 3.20 -1.63 -6.45
C ASP A 73 1.76 -1.34 -6.03
N ILE A 74 1.29 -2.01 -5.00
CA ILE A 74 0.06 -1.63 -4.30
C ILE A 74 0.45 -0.73 -3.13
N ASP A 75 -0.03 0.48 -3.17
CA ASP A 75 0.30 1.55 -2.23
C ASP A 75 -0.87 1.79 -1.27
N HIS A 76 -0.54 2.11 -0.03
CA HIS A 76 -1.50 2.55 0.99
C HIS A 76 -1.64 4.08 0.91
N ILE A 77 -2.78 4.56 0.47
CA ILE A 77 -3.01 5.99 0.17
C ILE A 77 -2.75 6.87 1.40
N ASN A 78 -3.20 6.43 2.58
CA ASN A 78 -3.02 7.17 3.84
C ASN A 78 -1.66 6.90 4.52
N MET A 79 -0.77 6.11 3.89
CA MET A 79 0.53 5.69 4.41
C MET A 79 0.47 4.77 5.65
N ASP A 80 -0.70 4.34 6.08
CA ASP A 80 -0.87 3.34 7.14
C ASP A 80 -0.87 1.94 6.51
N ILE A 81 0.25 1.24 6.64
CA ILE A 81 0.44 -0.10 6.06
C ILE A 81 -0.43 -1.18 6.71
N LYS A 82 -1.09 -0.87 7.82
CA LYS A 82 -2.04 -1.76 8.49
C LYS A 82 -3.48 -1.55 8.05
N ASP A 83 -3.76 -0.45 7.36
CA ASP A 83 -5.09 -0.14 6.83
C ASP A 83 -5.21 -0.71 5.42
N ASN A 84 -5.67 -1.96 5.34
CA ASN A 84 -5.82 -2.71 4.10
C ASN A 84 -7.23 -2.61 3.50
N ARG A 85 -8.03 -1.61 3.90
CA ARG A 85 -9.33 -1.38 3.26
C ARG A 85 -9.13 -1.10 1.78
N ILE A 86 -10.01 -1.67 0.96
CA ILE A 86 -9.84 -1.55 -0.50
C ILE A 86 -9.81 -0.09 -0.98
N GLU A 87 -10.59 0.78 -0.36
CA GLU A 87 -10.60 2.22 -0.65
C GLU A 87 -9.29 2.93 -0.31
N ASN A 88 -8.43 2.30 0.50
CA ASN A 88 -7.10 2.80 0.84
C ASN A 88 -5.98 2.21 -0.02
N LEU A 89 -6.31 1.30 -0.92
CA LEU A 89 -5.32 0.63 -1.79
C LEU A 89 -5.42 1.17 -3.22
N ARG A 90 -4.26 1.36 -3.84
CA ARG A 90 -4.17 1.73 -5.25
C ARG A 90 -2.95 1.09 -5.89
N GLN A 91 -3.05 0.80 -7.17
CA GLN A 91 -1.92 0.31 -7.95
C GLN A 91 -1.19 1.51 -8.57
N VAL A 92 0.10 1.61 -8.32
CA VAL A 92 0.92 2.75 -8.73
C VAL A 92 2.25 2.27 -9.30
N THR A 93 2.89 3.12 -10.08
CA THR A 93 4.26 2.86 -10.50
C THR A 93 5.20 2.89 -9.29
N ARG A 94 6.33 2.21 -9.39
CA ARG A 94 7.35 2.23 -8.32
C ARG A 94 7.82 3.65 -8.01
N ARG A 95 7.82 4.52 -9.01
CA ARG A 95 8.16 5.93 -8.82
C ARG A 95 7.17 6.65 -7.92
N VAL A 96 5.87 6.48 -8.19
CA VAL A 96 4.80 7.08 -7.36
C VAL A 96 4.84 6.53 -5.94
N ASN A 97 5.03 5.22 -5.79
CA ASN A 97 5.14 4.59 -4.48
C ASN A 97 6.33 5.13 -3.69
N ALA A 98 7.48 5.31 -4.34
CA ALA A 98 8.67 5.89 -3.72
C ALA A 98 8.43 7.34 -3.27
N LEU A 99 7.69 8.13 -4.05
CA LEU A 99 7.32 9.49 -3.69
C LEU A 99 6.37 9.56 -2.50
N ASN A 100 5.43 8.61 -2.43
CA ASN A 100 4.48 8.55 -1.32
C ASN A 100 5.15 8.11 -0.01
N ASN A 101 6.08 7.16 -0.09
CA ASN A 101 6.77 6.60 1.08
C ASN A 101 7.95 7.44 1.56
N LYS A 102 8.57 8.22 0.70
CA LYS A 102 9.64 9.14 1.10
C LYS A 102 9.01 10.39 1.69
N ALA A 103 9.33 10.62 2.95
CA ALA A 103 8.97 11.87 3.60
C ALA A 103 9.49 13.04 2.77
N GLU A 104 8.64 14.01 2.57
CA GLU A 104 9.09 15.31 2.11
C GLU A 104 10.16 15.84 3.05
N SER A 105 11.23 16.38 2.52
CA SER A 105 12.24 17.04 3.32
C SER A 105 11.88 18.52 3.47
N VAL A 106 11.40 18.88 4.64
CA VAL A 106 11.19 20.28 5.03
C VAL A 106 12.20 20.58 6.12
N TYR A 107 13.10 21.49 5.86
CA TYR A 107 14.20 21.78 6.76
C TYR A 107 14.53 23.27 6.83
N LEU A 108 15.06 23.66 7.97
CA LEU A 108 15.50 25.03 8.21
C LEU A 108 16.92 25.22 7.67
N ASN A 109 17.12 26.25 6.88
CA ASN A 109 18.44 26.64 6.39
C ASN A 109 18.61 28.13 6.65
N GLY A 110 19.46 28.47 7.62
CA GLY A 110 19.55 29.82 8.16
C GLY A 110 18.26 30.20 8.90
N ASN A 111 17.61 31.26 8.48
CA ASN A 111 16.34 31.72 9.05
C ASN A 111 15.15 31.44 8.12
N LYS A 112 15.33 30.60 7.09
CA LYS A 112 14.29 30.28 6.12
C LYS A 112 14.08 28.79 6.00
N TRP A 113 12.85 28.40 5.69
CA TRP A 113 12.47 27.02 5.47
C TRP A 113 12.60 26.64 3.99
N ARG A 114 13.07 25.45 3.74
CA ARG A 114 13.19 24.88 2.41
C ARG A 114 12.37 23.59 2.32
N ALA A 115 11.78 23.37 1.17
CA ALA A 115 11.05 22.15 0.87
C ALA A 115 11.67 21.43 -0.32
N ARG A 116 11.78 20.11 -0.19
CA ARG A 116 12.30 19.25 -1.25
C ARG A 116 11.45 17.98 -1.33
N VAL A 117 11.09 17.60 -2.53
CA VAL A 117 10.41 16.31 -2.80
C VAL A 117 11.24 15.58 -3.84
N ALA A 118 11.71 14.39 -3.48
CA ALA A 118 12.66 13.61 -4.30
C ALA A 118 13.91 14.47 -4.61
N GLN A 119 14.19 14.72 -5.88
CA GLN A 119 15.34 15.52 -6.30
C GLN A 119 14.99 17.00 -6.60
N VAL A 120 13.72 17.38 -6.37
CA VAL A 120 13.23 18.70 -6.78
C VAL A 120 13.13 19.63 -5.57
N HIS A 121 13.82 20.77 -5.64
CA HIS A 121 13.66 21.87 -4.69
C HIS A 121 12.44 22.70 -5.05
N LEU A 122 11.55 22.94 -4.09
CA LEU A 122 10.30 23.64 -4.30
C LEU A 122 10.37 25.14 -3.99
N GLY A 123 11.41 25.56 -3.30
CA GLY A 123 11.63 26.97 -2.99
C GLY A 123 12.01 27.23 -1.54
N VAL A 124 11.97 28.50 -1.18
CA VAL A 124 12.31 29.03 0.12
C VAL A 124 11.08 29.69 0.72
N PHE A 125 10.77 29.38 1.97
CA PHE A 125 9.55 29.80 2.65
C PHE A 125 9.88 30.49 3.97
N THR A 126 9.05 31.44 4.38
CA THR A 126 9.24 32.17 5.64
C THR A 126 8.80 31.36 6.84
N ASN A 127 7.84 30.44 6.70
CA ASN A 127 7.39 29.58 7.77
C ASN A 127 7.36 28.10 7.34
N LYS A 128 7.34 27.20 8.33
CA LYS A 128 7.38 25.76 8.14
C LYS A 128 6.10 25.23 7.46
N ASP A 129 4.95 25.77 7.82
CA ASP A 129 3.67 25.28 7.31
C ASP A 129 3.52 25.52 5.81
N GLU A 130 3.99 26.67 5.31
CA GLU A 130 4.02 26.96 3.87
C GLU A 130 4.92 25.96 3.12
N ALA A 131 6.07 25.64 3.68
CA ALA A 131 6.98 24.65 3.10
C ALA A 131 6.34 23.27 3.05
N ILE A 132 5.67 22.84 4.12
CA ILE A 132 4.95 21.56 4.19
C ILE A 132 3.82 21.52 3.15
N GLN A 133 3.02 22.58 3.05
CA GLN A 133 1.95 22.66 2.06
C GLN A 133 2.48 22.55 0.63
N ALA A 134 3.58 23.25 0.33
CA ALA A 134 4.20 23.19 -1.00
C ALA A 134 4.66 21.75 -1.33
N ALA A 135 5.26 21.06 -0.38
CA ALA A 135 5.69 19.68 -0.55
C ALA A 135 4.50 18.74 -0.81
N GLN A 136 3.44 18.86 -0.02
CA GLN A 136 2.25 18.04 -0.17
C GLN A 136 1.54 18.26 -1.50
N LEU A 137 1.35 19.52 -1.92
CA LEU A 137 0.74 19.86 -3.19
C LEU A 137 1.54 19.32 -4.37
N TYR A 138 2.85 19.41 -4.31
CA TYR A 138 3.72 18.89 -5.35
C TYR A 138 3.63 17.37 -5.45
N LYS A 139 3.66 16.66 -4.32
CA LYS A 139 3.47 15.20 -4.29
C LYS A 139 2.14 14.79 -4.90
N GLN A 140 1.06 15.46 -4.52
CA GLN A 140 -0.28 15.17 -5.05
C GLN A 140 -0.36 15.41 -6.55
N SER A 141 0.28 16.48 -7.06
CA SER A 141 0.28 16.76 -8.50
C SER A 141 0.95 15.67 -9.32
N ILE A 142 2.06 15.11 -8.83
CA ILE A 142 2.75 14.01 -9.50
C ILE A 142 1.91 12.74 -9.46
N ILE A 143 1.36 12.41 -8.29
CA ILE A 143 0.54 11.22 -8.09
C ILE A 143 -0.70 11.27 -8.99
N SER A 144 -1.37 12.41 -9.05
CA SER A 144 -2.55 12.60 -9.91
C SER A 144 -2.24 12.43 -11.39
N LYS A 145 -1.10 12.94 -11.85
CA LYS A 145 -0.68 12.79 -13.26
C LYS A 145 -0.40 11.33 -13.60
N GLU A 146 0.28 10.60 -12.73
CA GLU A 146 0.66 9.21 -13.01
C GLU A 146 -0.50 8.22 -12.79
N THR A 147 -1.48 8.54 -11.96
CA THR A 147 -2.65 7.68 -11.75
C THR A 147 -3.78 7.91 -12.75
N SER A 148 -3.80 9.05 -13.45
CA SER A 148 -4.81 9.32 -14.48
C SER A 148 -4.62 8.53 -15.78
N TYR A 149 -3.50 7.84 -15.94
CA TYR A 149 -3.18 7.01 -17.10
C TYR A 149 -3.37 5.49 -16.86
N GLY A 150 -3.93 5.13 -15.73
CA GLY A 150 -4.15 3.73 -15.36
C GLY A 150 -5.49 3.16 -15.79
#